data_964d58c2e94ebd9fe35f44fab503a8b6
#
_entry.id   964d58c2e94ebd9fe35f44fab503a8b6
#
_cell.length_a   1.000
_cell.length_b   1.000
_cell.length_c   1.000
_cell.angle_alpha   90.00
_cell.angle_beta   90.00
_cell.angle_gamma   90.00
#
_symmetry.space_group_name_H-M   'P 1'
#
loop_
_entity.id
_entity.type
_entity.pdbx_description
1 polymer ?
#
loop_
_entity_poly.entity_id
_entity_poly.type
_entity_poly.pdbx_seq_one_letter_code
_entity_poly.pdbx_strand_id
1 'polypeptide(L)'
;MIALQTLFHAIAQAKDEQTLRSHISAEMSEYFSATRGGLFFFAQISLIDSKIQKALQMALSPQHNPVARYLLEHHAPVHEALIVEPKTWKLICPRTDHWHVMAGPIVSNGELVGMVGFTRQQGTPPFDSQNLTDLSALCMHISTWVARRATPTQHLLLQTERLTAREVQIASLVAQGRTNAEISAELWITENSVKQALKRMFRKLEVSSRAHMVAKLSTVSK
;
A
#
# COMPACT_ATOMS: atom_id res chain seq x y z
N MET A 1 2.36 7.98 -28.52
CA MET A 1 3.16 8.20 -27.29
C MET A 1 2.24 8.84 -26.27
N ILE A 2 1.99 8.18 -25.14
CA ILE A 2 1.12 8.70 -24.07
C ILE A 2 1.85 9.88 -23.40
N ALA A 3 1.14 10.99 -23.16
CA ALA A 3 1.71 12.13 -22.44
C ALA A 3 1.53 11.94 -20.91
N LEU A 4 2.46 12.44 -20.12
CA LEU A 4 2.39 12.36 -18.65
C LEU A 4 1.11 12.99 -18.08
N GLN A 5 0.66 14.11 -18.65
CA GLN A 5 -0.60 14.77 -18.30
C GLN A 5 -1.84 13.89 -18.52
N THR A 6 -1.82 13.05 -19.55
CA THR A 6 -2.91 12.10 -19.81
C THR A 6 -3.02 11.09 -18.67
N LEU A 7 -1.88 10.60 -18.18
CA LEU A 7 -1.83 9.69 -17.02
C LEU A 7 -2.33 10.36 -15.73
N PHE A 8 -1.95 11.61 -15.47
CA PHE A 8 -2.48 12.36 -14.32
C PHE A 8 -3.99 12.48 -14.37
N HIS A 9 -4.53 12.80 -15.55
CA HIS A 9 -5.98 12.91 -15.74
C HIS A 9 -6.68 11.56 -15.56
N ALA A 10 -6.13 10.49 -16.13
CA ALA A 10 -6.66 9.14 -16.00
C ALA A 10 -6.69 8.69 -14.52
N ILE A 11 -5.61 8.94 -13.76
CA ILE A 11 -5.55 8.65 -12.32
C ILE A 11 -6.64 9.43 -11.57
N ALA A 12 -6.79 10.73 -11.85
CA ALA A 12 -7.79 11.57 -11.18
C ALA A 12 -9.23 11.10 -11.43
N GLN A 13 -9.52 10.56 -12.63
CA GLN A 13 -10.83 10.06 -13.06
C GLN A 13 -11.08 8.59 -12.70
N ALA A 14 -10.08 7.86 -12.19
CA ALA A 14 -10.24 6.46 -11.85
C ALA A 14 -11.35 6.26 -10.82
N LYS A 15 -12.31 5.38 -11.15
CA LYS A 15 -13.50 5.14 -10.30
C LYS A 15 -13.20 4.22 -9.11
N ASP A 16 -12.24 3.33 -9.26
CA ASP A 16 -11.88 2.30 -8.27
C ASP A 16 -10.45 1.80 -8.46
N GLU A 17 -9.98 1.00 -7.53
CA GLU A 17 -8.65 0.38 -7.60
C GLU A 17 -8.47 -0.55 -8.80
N GLN A 18 -9.53 -1.21 -9.24
CA GLN A 18 -9.46 -2.11 -10.39
C GLN A 18 -9.14 -1.32 -11.66
N THR A 19 -9.73 -0.16 -11.83
CA THR A 19 -9.42 0.77 -12.94
C THR A 19 -7.96 1.20 -12.89
N LEU A 20 -7.43 1.58 -11.71
CA LEU A 20 -6.00 1.91 -11.55
C LEU A 20 -5.09 0.73 -11.92
N ARG A 21 -5.43 -0.47 -11.47
CA ARG A 21 -4.60 -1.67 -11.67
C ARG A 21 -4.60 -2.17 -13.11
N SER A 22 -5.75 -2.14 -13.78
CA SER A 22 -5.89 -2.72 -15.12
C SER A 22 -5.55 -1.72 -16.21
N HIS A 23 -6.18 -0.55 -16.23
CA HIS A 23 -6.02 0.41 -17.31
C HIS A 23 -4.80 1.31 -17.11
N ILE A 24 -4.71 1.96 -15.97
CA ILE A 24 -3.66 2.97 -15.75
C ILE A 24 -2.28 2.32 -15.59
N SER A 25 -2.21 1.13 -14.99
CA SER A 25 -0.95 0.37 -14.93
C SER A 25 -0.45 -0.03 -16.32
N ALA A 26 -1.34 -0.37 -17.26
CA ALA A 26 -0.98 -0.68 -18.63
C ALA A 26 -0.47 0.57 -19.38
N GLU A 27 -1.17 1.69 -19.26
CA GLU A 27 -0.77 2.97 -19.87
C GLU A 27 0.57 3.48 -19.30
N MET A 28 0.81 3.36 -17.99
CA MET A 28 2.09 3.68 -17.37
C MET A 28 3.20 2.76 -17.88
N SER A 29 2.92 1.47 -18.09
CA SER A 29 3.91 0.53 -18.63
C SER A 29 4.31 0.91 -20.06
N GLU A 30 3.36 1.34 -20.88
CA GLU A 30 3.63 1.88 -22.23
C GLU A 30 4.46 3.17 -22.14
N TYR A 31 4.07 4.10 -21.27
CA TYR A 31 4.78 5.37 -21.07
C TYR A 31 6.25 5.15 -20.71
N PHE A 32 6.53 4.26 -19.79
CA PHE A 32 7.89 3.93 -19.37
C PHE A 32 8.59 2.92 -20.27
N SER A 33 7.99 2.48 -21.39
CA SER A 33 8.51 1.41 -22.26
C SER A 33 8.92 0.19 -21.43
N ALA A 34 8.09 -0.17 -20.48
CA ALA A 34 8.33 -1.27 -19.57
C ALA A 34 7.86 -2.60 -20.17
N THR A 35 8.63 -3.66 -19.96
CA THR A 35 8.23 -5.02 -20.34
C THR A 35 7.05 -5.51 -19.48
N ARG A 36 7.06 -5.12 -18.20
CA ARG A 36 5.97 -5.37 -17.25
C ARG A 36 5.81 -4.17 -16.32
N GLY A 37 4.59 -3.92 -15.93
CA GLY A 37 4.26 -2.96 -14.89
C GLY A 37 3.14 -3.48 -14.01
N GLY A 38 3.08 -2.97 -12.79
CA GLY A 38 2.03 -3.33 -11.85
C GLY A 38 1.89 -2.31 -10.73
N LEU A 39 0.67 -2.23 -10.21
CA LEU A 39 0.30 -1.42 -9.07
C LEU A 39 -0.21 -2.37 -7.98
N PHE A 40 0.36 -2.28 -6.79
CA PHE A 40 0.13 -3.20 -5.69
C PHE A 40 -0.26 -2.43 -4.43
N PHE A 41 -1.41 -2.75 -3.85
CA PHE A 41 -1.82 -2.28 -2.52
C PHE A 41 -1.60 -3.39 -1.51
N PHE A 42 -0.94 -3.10 -0.40
CA PHE A 42 -0.52 -4.12 0.56
C PHE A 42 -1.69 -4.77 1.30
N ALA A 43 -2.76 -4.01 1.56
CA ALA A 43 -3.96 -4.54 2.20
C ALA A 43 -4.63 -5.72 1.44
N GLN A 44 -4.35 -5.85 0.15
CA GLN A 44 -4.95 -6.87 -0.70
C GLN A 44 -4.05 -8.09 -0.94
N ILE A 45 -2.80 -8.05 -0.52
CA ILE A 45 -1.84 -9.16 -0.74
C ILE A 45 -2.32 -10.45 -0.07
N SER A 46 -3.01 -10.34 1.07
CA SER A 46 -3.60 -11.48 1.78
C SER A 46 -4.76 -12.15 1.05
N LEU A 47 -5.33 -11.52 0.02
CA LEU A 47 -6.46 -12.02 -0.76
C LEU A 47 -6.04 -12.73 -2.05
N ILE A 48 -4.74 -12.77 -2.35
CA ILE A 48 -4.19 -13.36 -3.58
C ILE A 48 -3.86 -14.84 -3.36
N ASP A 49 -3.87 -15.62 -4.44
CA ASP A 49 -3.48 -17.04 -4.43
C ASP A 49 -2.14 -17.28 -3.68
N SER A 50 -2.08 -18.36 -2.90
CA SER A 50 -0.97 -18.64 -1.97
C SER A 50 0.42 -18.73 -2.61
N LYS A 51 0.53 -19.14 -3.88
CA LYS A 51 1.80 -19.18 -4.61
C LYS A 51 2.28 -17.79 -5.02
N ILE A 52 1.36 -16.97 -5.53
CA ILE A 52 1.63 -15.58 -5.91
C ILE A 52 1.89 -14.75 -4.65
N GLN A 53 1.16 -14.99 -3.58
CA GLN A 53 1.33 -14.34 -2.29
C GLN A 53 2.75 -14.52 -1.73
N LYS A 54 3.30 -15.75 -1.73
CA LYS A 54 4.68 -16.01 -1.27
C LYS A 54 5.73 -15.27 -2.11
N ALA A 55 5.57 -15.28 -3.44
CA ALA A 55 6.47 -14.57 -4.33
C ALA A 55 6.41 -13.04 -4.12
N LEU A 56 5.21 -12.49 -3.93
CA LEU A 56 5.00 -11.08 -3.62
C LEU A 56 5.56 -10.73 -2.24
N GLN A 57 5.32 -11.54 -1.22
CA GLN A 57 5.88 -11.33 0.12
C GLN A 57 7.41 -11.29 0.10
N MET A 58 8.06 -12.17 -0.68
CA MET A 58 9.52 -12.14 -0.83
C MET A 58 9.98 -10.90 -1.61
N ALA A 59 9.31 -10.55 -2.70
CA ALA A 59 9.61 -9.37 -3.50
C ALA A 59 9.38 -8.05 -2.74
N LEU A 60 8.44 -8.01 -1.79
CA LEU A 60 8.12 -6.85 -0.97
C LEU A 60 8.84 -6.86 0.40
N SER A 61 9.61 -7.91 0.70
CA SER A 61 10.34 -8.02 1.97
C SER A 61 11.54 -7.06 1.99
N PRO A 62 11.59 -6.08 2.89
CA PRO A 62 12.72 -5.16 3.01
C PRO A 62 14.03 -5.85 3.38
N GLN A 63 13.95 -7.04 4.01
CA GLN A 63 15.11 -7.85 4.39
C GLN A 63 15.80 -8.48 3.17
N HIS A 64 15.02 -8.81 2.12
CA HIS A 64 15.50 -9.54 0.96
C HIS A 64 15.57 -8.70 -0.31
N ASN A 65 14.77 -7.63 -0.38
CA ASN A 65 14.72 -6.76 -1.54
C ASN A 65 15.15 -5.33 -1.20
N PRO A 66 16.33 -4.87 -1.64
CA PRO A 66 16.82 -3.51 -1.36
C PRO A 66 15.94 -2.41 -2.00
N VAL A 67 15.24 -2.69 -3.11
CA VAL A 67 14.26 -1.76 -3.70
C VAL A 67 13.10 -1.55 -2.74
N ALA A 68 12.52 -2.64 -2.19
CA ALA A 68 11.44 -2.56 -1.23
C ALA A 68 11.87 -1.84 0.06
N ARG A 69 13.10 -2.10 0.51
CA ARG A 69 13.70 -1.39 1.67
C ARG A 69 13.80 0.10 1.42
N TYR A 70 14.32 0.51 0.27
CA TYR A 70 14.46 1.92 -0.08
C TYR A 70 13.11 2.64 -0.11
N LEU A 71 12.07 2.00 -0.70
CA LEU A 71 10.73 2.58 -0.71
C LEU A 71 10.17 2.79 0.69
N LEU A 72 10.43 1.84 1.61
CA LEU A 72 9.96 1.93 3.00
C LEU A 72 10.68 3.02 3.79
N GLU A 73 12.01 3.16 3.59
CA GLU A 73 12.85 4.09 4.35
C GLU A 73 12.75 5.53 3.84
N HIS A 74 12.58 5.70 2.52
CA HIS A 74 12.70 7.03 1.88
C HIS A 74 11.38 7.56 1.29
N HIS A 75 10.36 6.72 1.13
CA HIS A 75 9.12 7.08 0.43
C HIS A 75 9.36 7.77 -0.92
N ALA A 76 10.38 7.36 -1.65
CA ALA A 76 10.81 7.93 -2.92
C ALA A 76 10.99 6.86 -4.00
N PRO A 77 10.73 7.17 -5.28
CA PRO A 77 11.01 6.25 -6.37
C PRO A 77 12.49 5.92 -6.50
N VAL A 78 12.76 4.71 -6.96
CA VAL A 78 14.13 4.21 -7.13
C VAL A 78 14.20 3.19 -8.25
N HIS A 79 15.34 3.08 -8.91
CA HIS A 79 15.67 1.95 -9.77
C HIS A 79 16.88 1.17 -9.19
N GLU A 80 17.02 -0.10 -9.58
CA GLU A 80 17.98 -1.02 -9.00
C GLU A 80 19.42 -0.49 -9.02
N ALA A 81 19.83 0.17 -10.11
CA ALA A 81 21.21 0.62 -10.29
C ALA A 81 21.63 1.77 -9.34
N LEU A 82 20.68 2.41 -8.64
CA LEU A 82 21.01 3.40 -7.61
C LEU A 82 21.33 2.76 -6.25
N ILE A 83 20.93 1.51 -6.02
CA ILE A 83 21.01 0.87 -4.70
C ILE A 83 21.92 -0.35 -4.67
N VAL A 84 22.05 -1.06 -5.79
CA VAL A 84 22.88 -2.26 -5.88
C VAL A 84 23.60 -2.31 -7.22
N GLU A 85 24.76 -2.94 -7.24
CA GLU A 85 25.43 -3.24 -8.50
C GLU A 85 24.60 -4.25 -9.33
N PRO A 86 24.67 -4.16 -10.68
CA PRO A 86 23.89 -5.05 -11.58
C PRO A 86 24.11 -6.55 -11.33
N LYS A 87 25.31 -6.94 -10.93
CA LYS A 87 25.63 -8.35 -10.58
C LYS A 87 24.88 -8.79 -9.33
N THR A 88 24.81 -7.93 -8.33
CA THR A 88 24.10 -8.20 -7.06
C THR A 88 22.59 -8.26 -7.29
N TRP A 89 22.04 -7.35 -8.13
CA TRP A 89 20.61 -7.41 -8.47
C TRP A 89 20.20 -8.75 -9.09
N LYS A 90 21.02 -9.32 -9.97
CA LYS A 90 20.75 -10.63 -10.60
C LYS A 90 20.71 -11.80 -9.61
N LEU A 91 21.42 -11.71 -8.49
CA LEU A 91 21.34 -12.71 -7.43
C LEU A 91 20.03 -12.60 -6.65
N ILE A 92 19.49 -11.39 -6.51
CA ILE A 92 18.21 -11.12 -5.82
C ILE A 92 17.04 -11.49 -6.73
N CYS A 93 17.08 -11.09 -7.99
CA CYS A 93 16.04 -11.35 -8.99
C CYS A 93 16.64 -11.91 -10.28
N PRO A 94 16.75 -13.24 -10.43
CA PRO A 94 17.41 -13.87 -11.59
C PRO A 94 16.58 -13.87 -12.89
N ARG A 95 15.40 -13.24 -12.89
CA ARG A 95 14.50 -13.20 -14.05
C ARG A 95 15.05 -12.31 -15.14
N THR A 96 15.05 -12.78 -16.39
CA THR A 96 15.51 -12.02 -17.56
C THR A 96 14.59 -10.87 -17.94
N ASP A 97 13.30 -10.98 -17.64
CA ASP A 97 12.30 -9.93 -17.84
C ASP A 97 12.27 -8.87 -16.71
N HIS A 98 13.07 -9.07 -15.68
CA HIS A 98 13.33 -8.12 -14.58
C HIS A 98 14.79 -7.65 -14.57
N TRP A 99 15.38 -7.45 -15.75
CA TRP A 99 16.77 -7.05 -15.86
C TRP A 99 17.02 -5.65 -15.29
N HIS A 100 16.12 -4.73 -15.59
CA HIS A 100 16.03 -3.42 -14.96
C HIS A 100 14.71 -3.32 -14.21
N VAL A 101 14.76 -2.74 -13.03
CA VAL A 101 13.59 -2.58 -12.15
C VAL A 101 13.54 -1.15 -11.65
N MET A 102 12.38 -0.53 -11.79
CA MET A 102 12.07 0.76 -11.19
C MET A 102 10.80 0.62 -10.36
N ALA A 103 10.78 1.20 -9.17
CA ALA A 103 9.61 1.19 -8.32
C ALA A 103 9.40 2.55 -7.65
N GLY A 104 8.13 2.84 -7.36
CA GLY A 104 7.73 4.05 -6.68
C GLY A 104 6.71 3.77 -5.58
N PRO A 105 6.70 4.55 -4.49
CA PRO A 105 5.83 4.35 -3.34
C PRO A 105 4.42 4.88 -3.59
N ILE A 106 3.43 4.22 -3.00
CA ILE A 106 2.10 4.79 -2.79
C ILE A 106 1.98 5.04 -1.30
N VAL A 107 1.85 6.30 -0.92
CA VAL A 107 1.86 6.74 0.47
C VAL A 107 0.49 7.30 0.85
N SER A 108 0.00 6.94 2.02
CA SER A 108 -1.19 7.52 2.62
C SER A 108 -0.96 7.71 4.12
N ASN A 109 -1.24 8.92 4.63
CA ASN A 109 -1.05 9.27 6.05
C ASN A 109 0.38 9.05 6.59
N GLY A 110 1.40 9.23 5.76
CA GLY A 110 2.79 9.01 6.13
C GLY A 110 3.24 7.55 6.09
N GLU A 111 2.35 6.61 5.74
CA GLU A 111 2.64 5.19 5.65
C GLU A 111 2.71 4.71 4.21
N LEU A 112 3.59 3.76 3.93
CA LEU A 112 3.69 3.08 2.64
C LEU A 112 2.53 2.07 2.52
N VAL A 113 1.50 2.40 1.74
CA VAL A 113 0.28 1.58 1.59
C VAL A 113 0.29 0.71 0.34
N GLY A 114 1.25 0.95 -0.55
CA GLY A 114 1.38 0.22 -1.79
C GLY A 114 2.62 0.66 -2.58
N MET A 115 2.76 0.10 -3.76
CA MET A 115 3.84 0.46 -4.67
C MET A 115 3.44 0.30 -6.13
N VAL A 116 4.10 1.03 -6.99
CA VAL A 116 4.09 0.85 -8.44
C VAL A 116 5.45 0.29 -8.85
N GLY A 117 5.47 -0.73 -9.68
CA GLY A 117 6.72 -1.34 -10.14
C GLY A 117 6.73 -1.53 -11.64
N PHE A 118 7.87 -1.29 -12.26
CA PHE A 118 8.13 -1.47 -13.69
C PHE A 118 9.39 -2.26 -13.90
N THR A 119 9.40 -3.10 -14.93
CA THR A 119 10.58 -3.87 -15.29
C THR A 119 10.87 -3.74 -16.79
N ARG A 120 12.14 -3.82 -17.14
CA ARG A 120 12.61 -3.95 -18.53
C ARG A 120 13.44 -5.21 -18.66
N GLN A 121 13.35 -5.83 -19.83
CA GLN A 121 14.11 -7.03 -20.14
C GLN A 121 15.57 -6.71 -20.47
N GLN A 122 16.39 -7.74 -20.48
CA GLN A 122 17.79 -7.63 -20.92
C GLN A 122 17.87 -7.10 -22.36
N GLY A 123 18.82 -6.18 -22.59
CA GLY A 123 19.02 -5.55 -23.90
C GLY A 123 18.21 -4.27 -24.14
N THR A 124 17.31 -3.91 -23.22
CA THR A 124 16.66 -2.59 -23.24
C THR A 124 17.45 -1.57 -22.41
N PRO A 125 17.33 -0.26 -22.72
CA PRO A 125 17.98 0.78 -21.92
C PRO A 125 17.53 0.72 -20.44
N PRO A 126 18.41 0.99 -19.47
CA PRO A 126 18.02 1.08 -18.06
C PRO A 126 17.04 2.24 -17.84
N PHE A 127 16.37 2.26 -16.69
CA PHE A 127 15.63 3.44 -16.25
C PHE A 127 16.60 4.55 -15.86
N ASP A 128 16.21 5.80 -16.14
CA ASP A 128 17.02 6.98 -15.92
C ASP A 128 16.39 7.96 -14.89
N SER A 129 17.04 9.06 -14.65
CA SER A 129 16.60 10.10 -13.72
C SER A 129 15.29 10.77 -14.15
N GLN A 130 15.03 10.89 -15.47
CA GLN A 130 13.77 11.42 -15.96
C GLN A 130 12.62 10.46 -15.66
N ASN A 131 12.83 9.15 -15.85
CA ASN A 131 11.87 8.13 -15.48
C ASN A 131 11.53 8.18 -13.97
N LEU A 132 12.53 8.41 -13.11
CA LEU A 132 12.29 8.56 -11.66
C LEU A 132 11.48 9.82 -11.34
N THR A 133 11.78 10.94 -11.99
CA THR A 133 11.04 12.19 -11.83
C THR A 133 9.58 12.03 -12.21
N ASP A 134 9.32 11.43 -13.37
CA ASP A 134 7.98 11.19 -13.86
C ASP A 134 7.21 10.19 -12.97
N LEU A 135 7.90 9.12 -12.53
CA LEU A 135 7.32 8.17 -11.60
C LEU A 135 6.99 8.81 -10.25
N SER A 136 7.85 9.73 -9.77
CA SER A 136 7.57 10.48 -8.53
C SER A 136 6.27 11.28 -8.63
N ALA A 137 6.07 11.98 -9.74
CA ALA A 137 4.84 12.72 -9.98
C ALA A 137 3.61 11.79 -10.05
N LEU A 138 3.71 10.66 -10.76
CA LEU A 138 2.63 9.66 -10.84
C LEU A 138 2.30 9.06 -9.47
N CYS A 139 3.30 8.70 -8.68
CA CYS A 139 3.13 8.18 -7.32
C CYS A 139 2.41 9.18 -6.41
N MET A 140 2.72 10.47 -6.53
CA MET A 140 2.04 11.53 -5.79
C MET A 140 0.56 11.64 -6.19
N HIS A 141 0.23 11.55 -7.48
CA HIS A 141 -1.16 11.56 -7.95
C HIS A 141 -1.93 10.32 -7.46
N ILE A 142 -1.33 9.13 -7.54
CA ILE A 142 -1.93 7.89 -7.04
C ILE A 142 -2.12 7.97 -5.52
N SER A 143 -1.14 8.44 -4.77
CA SER A 143 -1.21 8.62 -3.31
C SER A 143 -2.34 9.58 -2.92
N THR A 144 -2.49 10.69 -3.65
CA THR A 144 -3.59 11.63 -3.47
C THR A 144 -4.95 11.00 -3.77
N TRP A 145 -5.03 10.20 -4.82
CA TRP A 145 -6.24 9.46 -5.16
C TRP A 145 -6.62 8.46 -4.06
N VAL A 146 -5.65 7.72 -3.51
CA VAL A 146 -5.84 6.79 -2.39
C VAL A 146 -6.32 7.56 -1.15
N ALA A 147 -5.67 8.66 -0.80
CA ALA A 147 -6.01 9.45 0.37
C ALA A 147 -7.45 9.99 0.32
N ARG A 148 -7.94 10.40 -0.86
CA ARG A 148 -9.32 10.86 -1.06
C ARG A 148 -10.36 9.76 -0.88
N ARG A 149 -9.99 8.50 -1.06
CA ARG A 149 -10.88 7.33 -1.01
C ARG A 149 -10.71 6.48 0.23
N ALA A 150 -9.69 6.78 1.04
CA ALA A 150 -9.53 6.12 2.31
C ALA A 150 -10.80 6.36 3.14
N THR A 151 -11.64 5.32 3.23
CA THR A 151 -12.79 5.35 4.13
C THR A 151 -12.29 5.42 5.57
N PRO A 152 -13.06 5.96 6.52
CA PRO A 152 -12.70 5.95 7.94
C PRO A 152 -12.25 4.56 8.44
N THR A 153 -12.78 3.49 7.85
CA THR A 153 -12.42 2.10 8.17
C THR A 153 -11.04 1.70 7.67
N GLN A 154 -10.62 2.12 6.48
CA GLN A 154 -9.27 1.86 5.94
C GLN A 154 -8.20 2.66 6.69
N HIS A 155 -8.55 3.88 7.08
CA HIS A 155 -7.73 4.70 7.96
C HIS A 155 -7.53 4.07 9.35
N LEU A 156 -8.58 3.42 9.84
CA LEU A 156 -8.56 2.66 11.09
C LEU A 156 -7.56 1.49 11.02
N LEU A 157 -7.48 0.79 9.88
CA LEU A 157 -6.58 -0.35 9.69
C LEU A 157 -5.10 0.04 9.76
N LEU A 158 -4.71 1.17 9.21
CA LEU A 158 -3.32 1.66 9.22
C LEU A 158 -2.85 2.09 10.62
N GLN A 159 -3.76 2.57 11.48
CA GLN A 159 -3.46 2.89 12.88
C GLN A 159 -3.51 1.68 13.81
N THR A 160 -3.98 0.55 13.34
CA THR A 160 -4.24 -0.64 14.15
C THR A 160 -3.23 -1.77 13.94
N GLU A 161 -2.03 -1.52 13.42
CA GLU A 161 -0.96 -2.55 13.31
C GLU A 161 -0.70 -3.29 14.63
N ARG A 162 -1.05 -2.67 15.78
CA ARG A 162 -1.01 -3.29 17.11
C ARG A 162 -2.25 -4.08 17.46
N LEU A 163 -3.32 -3.99 16.65
CA LEU A 163 -4.60 -4.68 16.91
C LEU A 163 -4.70 -5.96 16.09
N THR A 164 -5.30 -6.98 16.70
CA THR A 164 -5.67 -8.19 15.96
C THR A 164 -6.85 -7.91 15.02
N ALA A 165 -7.05 -8.75 13.99
CA ALA A 165 -8.20 -8.62 13.06
C ALA A 165 -9.54 -8.50 13.80
N ARG A 166 -9.72 -9.22 14.91
CA ARG A 166 -10.94 -9.15 15.73
C ARG A 166 -11.06 -7.82 16.49
N GLU A 167 -9.97 -7.31 17.00
CA GLU A 167 -9.94 -5.98 17.65
C GLU A 167 -10.23 -4.87 16.65
N VAL A 168 -9.77 -4.99 15.40
CA VAL A 168 -10.10 -4.05 14.31
C VAL A 168 -11.60 -4.03 14.01
N GLN A 169 -12.25 -5.20 13.92
CA GLN A 169 -13.72 -5.28 13.75
C GLN A 169 -14.46 -4.57 14.88
N ILE A 170 -14.05 -4.80 16.14
CA ILE A 170 -14.63 -4.13 17.30
C ILE A 170 -14.36 -2.61 17.23
N ALA A 171 -13.15 -2.17 16.87
CA ALA A 171 -12.80 -0.76 16.74
C ALA A 171 -13.66 -0.03 15.70
N SER A 172 -13.92 -0.68 14.57
CA SER A 172 -14.80 -0.14 13.52
C SER A 172 -16.23 0.09 14.01
N LEU A 173 -16.80 -0.88 14.73
CA LEU A 173 -18.15 -0.74 15.31
C LEU A 173 -18.21 0.30 16.42
N VAL A 174 -17.14 0.43 17.21
CA VAL A 174 -17.01 1.49 18.21
C VAL A 174 -16.97 2.87 17.55
N ALA A 175 -16.24 3.03 16.44
CA ALA A 175 -16.18 4.27 15.68
C ALA A 175 -17.55 4.65 15.07
N GLN A 176 -18.39 3.67 14.75
CA GLN A 176 -19.77 3.86 14.32
C GLN A 176 -20.76 4.18 15.46
N GLY A 177 -20.26 4.30 16.70
CA GLY A 177 -21.08 4.62 17.87
C GLY A 177 -21.83 3.44 18.48
N ARG A 178 -21.59 2.19 18.02
CA ARG A 178 -22.29 0.99 18.53
C ARG A 178 -21.99 0.75 20.00
N THR A 179 -23.00 0.35 20.77
CA THR A 179 -22.87 -0.06 22.18
C THR A 179 -22.21 -1.45 22.27
N ASN A 180 -21.76 -1.86 23.47
CA ASN A 180 -21.18 -3.19 23.67
C ASN A 180 -22.20 -4.30 23.39
N ALA A 181 -23.48 -4.07 23.71
CA ALA A 181 -24.57 -5.00 23.43
C ALA A 181 -24.77 -5.19 21.91
N GLU A 182 -24.81 -4.10 21.13
CA GLU A 182 -24.93 -4.16 19.67
C GLU A 182 -23.70 -4.83 19.03
N ILE A 183 -22.47 -4.50 19.49
CA ILE A 183 -21.24 -5.13 19.02
C ILE A 183 -21.25 -6.64 19.33
N SER A 184 -21.68 -7.01 20.52
CA SER A 184 -21.76 -8.42 20.92
C SER A 184 -22.73 -9.21 20.05
N ALA A 185 -23.90 -8.64 19.76
CA ALA A 185 -24.90 -9.24 18.88
C ALA A 185 -24.39 -9.38 17.44
N GLU A 186 -23.82 -8.32 16.88
CA GLU A 186 -23.32 -8.29 15.49
C GLU A 186 -22.14 -9.25 15.26
N LEU A 187 -21.27 -9.38 16.26
CA LEU A 187 -20.08 -10.23 16.17
C LEU A 187 -20.26 -11.64 16.76
N TRP A 188 -21.45 -11.98 17.24
CA TRP A 188 -21.78 -13.28 17.84
C TRP A 188 -20.84 -13.66 19.00
N ILE A 189 -20.57 -12.68 19.90
CA ILE A 189 -19.75 -12.86 21.09
C ILE A 189 -20.48 -12.31 22.33
N THR A 190 -19.94 -12.55 23.52
CA THR A 190 -20.53 -12.00 24.73
C THR A 190 -20.14 -10.53 24.94
N GLU A 191 -20.98 -9.75 25.62
CA GLU A 191 -20.61 -8.37 25.99
C GLU A 191 -19.34 -8.31 26.86
N ASN A 192 -19.10 -9.33 27.67
CA ASN A 192 -17.87 -9.42 28.45
C ASN A 192 -16.65 -9.58 27.55
N SER A 193 -16.75 -10.35 26.48
CA SER A 193 -15.69 -10.46 25.46
C SER A 193 -15.40 -9.11 24.81
N VAL A 194 -16.43 -8.32 24.49
CA VAL A 194 -16.27 -6.96 23.96
C VAL A 194 -15.57 -6.06 24.98
N LYS A 195 -15.99 -6.07 26.26
CA LYS A 195 -15.32 -5.29 27.34
C LYS A 195 -13.85 -5.65 27.50
N GLN A 196 -13.52 -6.93 27.48
CA GLN A 196 -12.13 -7.41 27.59
C GLN A 196 -11.30 -7.00 26.35
N ALA A 197 -11.88 -7.07 25.17
CA ALA A 197 -11.21 -6.61 23.95
C ALA A 197 -10.94 -5.09 24.01
N LEU A 198 -11.92 -4.28 24.40
CA LEU A 198 -11.76 -2.83 24.56
C LEU A 198 -10.66 -2.49 25.58
N LYS A 199 -10.61 -3.19 26.72
CA LYS A 199 -9.54 -3.00 27.72
C LYS A 199 -8.14 -3.26 27.14
N ARG A 200 -7.98 -4.33 26.34
CA ARG A 200 -6.71 -4.62 25.65
C ARG A 200 -6.38 -3.55 24.60
N MET A 201 -7.39 -3.13 23.81
CA MET A 201 -7.25 -2.10 22.77
C MET A 201 -6.86 -0.76 23.37
N PHE A 202 -7.47 -0.33 24.49
CA PHE A 202 -7.09 0.91 25.17
C PHE A 202 -5.62 0.93 25.55
N ARG A 203 -5.10 -0.20 26.06
CA ARG A 203 -3.67 -0.33 26.39
C ARG A 203 -2.78 -0.32 25.13
N LYS A 204 -3.19 -1.02 24.07
CA LYS A 204 -2.44 -1.08 22.80
C LYS A 204 -2.39 0.26 22.09
N LEU A 205 -3.50 0.99 22.13
CA LEU A 205 -3.65 2.30 21.51
C LEU A 205 -3.24 3.47 22.43
N GLU A 206 -2.83 3.18 23.67
CA GLU A 206 -2.44 4.18 24.68
C GLU A 206 -3.53 5.24 24.89
N VAL A 207 -4.79 4.80 24.99
CA VAL A 207 -5.96 5.65 25.25
C VAL A 207 -6.63 5.26 26.56
N SER A 208 -7.27 6.24 27.22
CA SER A 208 -7.88 6.07 28.55
C SER A 208 -9.38 5.86 28.55
N SER A 209 -10.04 6.10 27.42
CA SER A 209 -11.50 6.02 27.32
C SER A 209 -11.98 5.65 25.92
N ARG A 210 -13.24 5.19 25.83
CA ARG A 210 -13.91 4.96 24.55
C ARG A 210 -13.95 6.22 23.67
N ALA A 211 -14.26 7.37 24.25
CA ALA A 211 -14.29 8.65 23.55
C ALA A 211 -12.88 9.04 23.05
N HIS A 212 -11.83 8.83 23.88
CA HIS A 212 -10.44 9.04 23.49
C HIS A 212 -10.03 8.08 22.38
N MET A 213 -10.45 6.81 22.43
CA MET A 213 -10.21 5.85 21.36
C MET A 213 -10.90 6.31 20.05
N VAL A 214 -12.16 6.69 20.09
CA VAL A 214 -12.86 7.23 18.91
C VAL A 214 -12.18 8.48 18.39
N ALA A 215 -11.83 9.43 19.26
CA ALA A 215 -11.09 10.63 18.86
C ALA A 215 -9.76 10.26 18.20
N LYS A 216 -8.94 9.37 18.78
CA LYS A 216 -7.67 8.93 18.23
C LYS A 216 -7.83 8.21 16.87
N LEU A 217 -8.91 7.44 16.72
CA LEU A 217 -9.26 6.77 15.47
C LEU A 217 -9.88 7.73 14.42
N SER A 218 -10.44 8.87 14.87
CA SER A 218 -11.11 9.89 14.03
C SER A 218 -10.25 11.12 13.76
N THR A 219 -9.19 11.40 14.54
CA THR A 219 -8.35 12.62 14.44
C THR A 219 -7.59 12.73 13.12
N VAL A 220 -7.78 11.80 12.24
CA VAL A 220 -7.17 11.76 10.93
C VAL A 220 -8.18 12.12 9.83
N SER A 221 -9.37 12.62 10.20
CA SER A 221 -10.42 13.09 9.28
C SER A 221 -10.47 14.62 9.17
N LYS A 222 -9.38 15.33 9.49
CA LYS A 222 -9.27 16.78 9.21
C LYS A 222 -8.08 17.09 8.34
#